data_6149fa120dd39754f2793b9cfc4b48a9
#
_entry.id   6149fa120dd39754f2793b9cfc4b48a9
#
_cell.length_a   1.000
_cell.length_b   1.000
_cell.length_c   1.000
_cell.angle_alpha   90.00
_cell.angle_beta   90.00
_cell.angle_gamma   90.00
#
_symmetry.space_group_name_H-M   'P 1'
#
loop_
_entity.id
_entity.type
_entity.pdbx_description
1 polymer ?
#
loop_
_entity_poly.entity_id
_entity_poly.type
_entity_poly.pdbx_seq_one_letter_code
_entity_poly.pdbx_strand_id
1 'polypeptide(L)'
;MSGSTHHPRGVDRLLDRRHVLRGLAAGAAGLAGIGSAGAQDAALDQLIQQSQGRNFGQGFDSASRTILMPKASLPTLDPSTAQTTEQFIPRYEEIVAKGGWPTVPPVERLRLGNRNPAVPILRQRLAVSGDIDPAAAGAGDVYDSYVEAAVRRFQARHGLTVDGVVRQQTLKALNVPAQVRLAQLRINVVRLRTLSSNLGQKLVVANIPAAQIEAIDNGVVVSRHVTVAGKPDRASPDLQSRIVEINFNPYWTVPVSIVRKDLIPRMQEEPDYLTKNHIRILDGRGTELQPTQINWYSNEAVNYRFKQDPGDFNSLGSIRINFPSKDGVYMHDTPSKNLFGEDFRFHSSGCMRVQNVRELVNWLLADTPGWSRAEIDAVIKSGERKDARLASPVPLYWVYVTAWVTPDGVVQFRDDIYSRDGLAASTGGTRG
;
A
#
# COMPACT_ATOMS: atom_id res chain seq x y z
N MET A 1 -25.78 -1.61 -74.09
CA MET A 1 -24.35 -1.68 -74.19
C MET A 1 -23.84 -1.46 -72.73
N SER A 2 -23.78 -2.46 -71.87
CA SER A 2 -22.79 -3.50 -71.77
C SER A 2 -21.42 -2.97 -71.31
N GLY A 3 -21.07 -3.24 -70.08
CA GLY A 3 -19.76 -2.96 -69.51
C GLY A 3 -19.67 -3.38 -68.04
N SER A 4 -19.60 -4.71 -67.83
CA SER A 4 -19.32 -5.34 -66.57
C SER A 4 -17.83 -5.18 -66.19
N THR A 5 -17.49 -4.78 -64.91
CA THR A 5 -16.14 -4.94 -64.38
C THR A 5 -16.20 -5.65 -63.06
N HIS A 6 -15.59 -6.82 -63.03
CA HIS A 6 -15.32 -7.67 -61.84
C HIS A 6 -14.41 -6.98 -60.83
N HIS A 7 -14.77 -7.10 -59.55
CA HIS A 7 -13.87 -6.91 -58.38
C HIS A 7 -13.47 -8.26 -57.84
N PRO A 8 -12.19 -8.51 -57.52
CA PRO A 8 -11.79 -9.69 -56.77
C PRO A 8 -11.88 -9.43 -55.28
N ARG A 9 -12.48 -10.39 -54.56
CA ARG A 9 -12.59 -10.44 -53.09
C ARG A 9 -11.22 -10.71 -52.50
N GLY A 10 -10.75 -9.79 -51.62
CA GLY A 10 -9.64 -10.00 -50.72
C GLY A 10 -10.05 -10.93 -49.56
N VAL A 11 -9.27 -11.94 -49.32
CA VAL A 11 -9.43 -12.92 -48.27
C VAL A 11 -8.73 -12.38 -47.02
N ASP A 12 -9.48 -11.89 -46.03
CA ASP A 12 -8.98 -11.59 -44.67
C ASP A 12 -8.58 -12.91 -43.99
N ARG A 13 -7.29 -13.13 -43.86
CA ARG A 13 -6.75 -14.16 -42.94
C ARG A 13 -6.69 -13.57 -41.53
N LEU A 14 -7.66 -13.92 -40.73
CA LEU A 14 -7.60 -13.81 -39.28
C LEU A 14 -6.48 -14.74 -38.76
N LEU A 15 -5.38 -14.17 -38.30
CA LEU A 15 -4.33 -14.89 -37.62
C LEU A 15 -4.85 -15.32 -36.23
N ASP A 16 -5.06 -16.60 -36.10
CA ASP A 16 -5.49 -17.27 -34.86
C ASP A 16 -4.42 -17.11 -33.77
N ARG A 17 -4.80 -16.48 -32.61
CA ARG A 17 -3.96 -16.22 -31.45
C ARG A 17 -3.38 -17.51 -30.78
N ARG A 18 -3.77 -18.68 -31.25
CA ARG A 18 -3.32 -19.98 -30.72
C ARG A 18 -1.94 -20.42 -31.19
N HIS A 19 -1.38 -19.81 -32.24
CA HIS A 19 -0.07 -20.20 -32.78
C HIS A 19 1.13 -19.42 -32.21
N VAL A 20 0.91 -18.32 -31.49
CA VAL A 20 1.99 -17.53 -30.86
C VAL A 20 2.49 -18.15 -29.55
N LEU A 21 1.69 -19.03 -28.91
CA LEU A 21 2.05 -19.68 -27.64
C LEU A 21 2.84 -21.01 -27.78
N ARG A 22 3.07 -21.51 -28.97
CA ARG A 22 3.83 -22.76 -29.19
C ARG A 22 5.31 -22.58 -29.59
N GLY A 23 5.78 -21.36 -29.74
CA GLY A 23 7.15 -21.04 -30.14
C GLY A 23 8.15 -20.79 -29.01
N LEU A 24 7.73 -20.80 -27.73
CA LEU A 24 8.58 -20.48 -26.57
C LEU A 24 8.96 -21.70 -25.69
N ALA A 25 8.63 -22.92 -26.11
CA ALA A 25 8.87 -24.12 -25.31
C ALA A 25 10.04 -25.01 -25.78
N ALA A 26 10.93 -24.53 -26.65
CA ALA A 26 12.06 -25.32 -27.14
C ALA A 26 13.37 -24.50 -27.08
N GLY A 27 13.95 -24.37 -25.87
CA GLY A 27 15.23 -23.67 -25.73
C GLY A 27 15.80 -23.63 -24.31
N ALA A 28 15.52 -24.63 -23.47
CA ALA A 28 16.14 -24.72 -22.15
C ALA A 28 16.59 -26.15 -21.84
N ALA A 29 17.64 -26.59 -22.55
CA ALA A 29 18.42 -27.76 -22.15
C ALA A 29 19.89 -27.47 -22.33
N GLY A 30 20.60 -27.29 -21.22
CA GLY A 30 22.06 -27.29 -21.14
C GLY A 30 22.65 -26.01 -20.54
N LEU A 31 22.89 -26.06 -19.22
CA LEU A 31 24.15 -25.74 -18.54
C LEU A 31 23.94 -25.86 -17.03
N ALA A 32 24.40 -26.96 -16.50
CA ALA A 32 24.55 -27.17 -15.06
C ALA A 32 25.82 -26.45 -14.58
N GLY A 33 25.70 -25.71 -13.48
CA GLY A 33 26.84 -25.25 -12.68
C GLY A 33 26.79 -23.76 -12.41
N ILE A 34 26.35 -23.38 -11.23
CA ILE A 34 26.95 -22.49 -10.26
C ILE A 34 25.81 -22.05 -9.31
N GLY A 35 25.89 -22.52 -8.06
CA GLY A 35 24.91 -22.20 -7.02
C GLY A 35 25.07 -20.75 -6.53
N SER A 36 23.95 -20.09 -6.41
CA SER A 36 23.49 -18.96 -5.62
C SER A 36 22.52 -18.00 -6.34
N ALA A 37 22.46 -18.01 -7.67
CA ALA A 37 21.47 -17.25 -8.44
C ALA A 37 20.05 -17.90 -8.40
N GLY A 38 19.98 -19.22 -8.27
CA GLY A 38 18.73 -19.96 -8.38
C GLY A 38 17.67 -19.68 -7.32
N ALA A 39 18.04 -19.19 -6.13
CA ALA A 39 17.05 -18.86 -5.08
C ALA A 39 16.37 -17.51 -5.33
N GLN A 40 17.01 -16.57 -5.98
CA GLN A 40 16.45 -15.26 -6.33
C GLN A 40 15.55 -15.33 -7.56
N ASP A 41 15.91 -16.16 -8.55
CA ASP A 41 15.10 -16.42 -9.75
C ASP A 41 13.84 -17.20 -9.40
N ALA A 42 13.92 -18.18 -8.50
CA ALA A 42 12.76 -18.91 -8.00
C ALA A 42 11.76 -18.01 -7.23
N ALA A 43 12.24 -17.00 -6.50
CA ALA A 43 11.40 -16.01 -5.84
C ALA A 43 10.72 -15.08 -6.84
N LEU A 44 11.40 -14.70 -7.92
CA LEU A 44 10.85 -13.88 -8.99
C LEU A 44 9.83 -14.65 -9.83
N ASP A 45 10.12 -15.90 -10.19
CA ASP A 45 9.18 -16.78 -10.93
C ASP A 45 7.93 -17.09 -10.11
N GLN A 46 8.06 -17.29 -8.81
CA GLN A 46 6.92 -17.42 -7.91
C GLN A 46 6.11 -16.11 -7.78
N LEU A 47 6.74 -14.94 -7.85
CA LEU A 47 6.07 -13.64 -7.88
C LEU A 47 5.29 -13.45 -9.19
N ILE A 48 5.86 -13.86 -10.31
CA ILE A 48 5.22 -13.79 -11.63
C ILE A 48 4.06 -14.79 -11.72
N GLN A 49 4.23 -16.05 -11.27
CA GLN A 49 3.16 -17.06 -11.26
C GLN A 49 1.99 -16.71 -10.35
N GLN A 50 2.23 -16.04 -9.22
CA GLN A 50 1.14 -15.58 -8.33
C GLN A 50 0.42 -14.35 -8.86
N SER A 51 1.02 -13.55 -9.75
CA SER A 51 0.32 -12.47 -10.44
C SER A 51 -0.64 -13.00 -11.51
N GLN A 52 -0.37 -14.21 -12.04
CA GLN A 52 -1.20 -14.85 -13.08
C GLN A 52 -2.24 -15.83 -12.53
N GLY A 53 -2.13 -16.25 -11.28
CA GLY A 53 -2.92 -17.37 -10.71
C GLY A 53 -4.07 -16.99 -9.78
N ARG A 54 -4.41 -15.70 -9.61
CA ARG A 54 -5.54 -15.32 -8.75
C ARG A 54 -6.83 -15.23 -9.54
N ASN A 55 -7.71 -16.19 -9.27
CA ASN A 55 -9.08 -16.27 -9.72
C ASN A 55 -9.81 -14.91 -9.68
N PHE A 56 -10.36 -14.54 -10.82
CA PHE A 56 -11.29 -13.44 -11.06
C PHE A 56 -12.67 -13.67 -10.38
N GLY A 57 -12.69 -14.03 -9.11
CA GLY A 57 -13.90 -14.45 -8.41
C GLY A 57 -14.36 -13.58 -7.24
N GLN A 58 -13.65 -12.50 -6.89
CA GLN A 58 -14.06 -11.63 -5.78
C GLN A 58 -13.97 -10.15 -6.19
N GLY A 59 -15.04 -9.67 -6.80
CA GLY A 59 -15.14 -8.44 -7.55
C GLY A 59 -15.18 -7.13 -6.78
N PHE A 60 -14.43 -6.94 -5.68
CA PHE A 60 -14.46 -5.68 -4.94
C PHE A 60 -13.19 -4.82 -5.05
N ASP A 61 -12.06 -5.40 -5.44
CA ASP A 61 -10.80 -4.66 -5.58
C ASP A 61 -10.18 -4.75 -7.00
N SER A 62 -10.95 -5.17 -8.00
CA SER A 62 -10.47 -5.39 -9.37
C SER A 62 -9.99 -4.13 -10.09
N ALA A 63 -10.36 -2.94 -9.61
CA ALA A 63 -9.91 -1.66 -10.16
C ALA A 63 -8.59 -1.17 -9.58
N SER A 64 -8.07 -1.80 -8.51
CA SER A 64 -6.82 -1.39 -7.85
C SER A 64 -5.62 -2.02 -8.52
N ARG A 65 -4.57 -1.23 -8.77
CA ARG A 65 -3.26 -1.78 -9.13
C ARG A 65 -2.76 -2.66 -7.99
N THR A 66 -2.16 -3.81 -8.34
CA THR A 66 -1.61 -4.72 -7.34
C THR A 66 -0.25 -4.20 -6.86
N ILE A 67 -0.15 -3.90 -5.57
CA ILE A 67 1.12 -3.68 -4.89
C ILE A 67 1.60 -5.03 -4.37
N LEU A 68 2.78 -5.45 -4.80
CA LEU A 68 3.39 -6.68 -4.30
C LEU A 68 3.89 -6.45 -2.87
N MET A 69 3.33 -7.19 -1.94
CA MET A 69 3.77 -7.19 -0.55
C MET A 69 4.84 -8.25 -0.31
N PRO A 70 5.77 -8.02 0.65
CA PRO A 70 6.73 -9.03 1.03
C PRO A 70 6.04 -10.35 1.40
N LYS A 71 6.56 -11.49 0.94
CA LYS A 71 6.05 -12.83 1.26
C LYS A 71 6.61 -13.38 2.57
N ALA A 72 7.57 -12.69 3.19
CA ALA A 72 8.14 -13.14 4.44
C ALA A 72 7.03 -13.49 5.42
N SER A 73 7.07 -14.69 5.97
CA SER A 73 6.12 -15.15 7.00
C SER A 73 6.33 -14.47 8.34
N LEU A 74 7.51 -13.88 8.56
CA LEU A 74 7.80 -13.12 9.77
C LEU A 74 7.25 -11.69 9.72
N PRO A 75 6.69 -11.22 10.83
CA PRO A 75 6.11 -9.89 10.91
C PRO A 75 7.17 -8.77 10.93
N THR A 76 6.74 -7.56 10.60
CA THR A 76 7.56 -6.35 10.74
C THR A 76 8.01 -6.14 12.19
N LEU A 77 7.12 -6.39 13.16
CA LEU A 77 7.44 -6.38 14.59
C LEU A 77 7.76 -7.79 15.07
N ASP A 78 9.03 -8.12 15.11
CA ASP A 78 9.58 -9.37 15.64
C ASP A 78 10.99 -9.12 16.18
N PRO A 79 11.40 -9.71 17.30
CA PRO A 79 12.76 -9.57 17.83
C PRO A 79 13.85 -9.96 16.83
N SER A 80 13.59 -10.98 15.99
CA SER A 80 14.54 -11.39 14.94
C SER A 80 14.68 -10.34 13.84
N THR A 81 13.62 -9.59 13.53
CA THR A 81 13.67 -8.48 12.56
C THR A 81 14.61 -7.38 13.06
N ALA A 82 14.56 -7.03 14.35
CA ALA A 82 15.48 -6.07 14.95
C ALA A 82 16.95 -6.52 14.83
N GLN A 83 17.23 -7.77 15.18
CA GLN A 83 18.56 -8.36 15.10
C GLN A 83 19.07 -8.42 13.66
N THR A 84 18.25 -8.89 12.72
CA THR A 84 18.64 -8.96 11.31
C THR A 84 18.88 -7.55 10.76
N THR A 85 18.06 -6.57 11.13
CA THR A 85 18.25 -5.18 10.70
C THR A 85 19.61 -4.62 11.21
N GLU A 86 19.97 -4.90 12.46
CA GLU A 86 21.24 -4.48 13.02
C GLU A 86 22.44 -5.08 12.28
N GLN A 87 22.37 -6.37 11.92
CA GLN A 87 23.42 -7.07 11.18
C GLN A 87 23.71 -6.47 9.78
N PHE A 88 22.76 -5.72 9.22
CA PHE A 88 22.92 -5.05 7.93
C PHE A 88 23.50 -3.63 8.04
N ILE A 89 23.59 -3.06 9.24
CA ILE A 89 24.20 -1.73 9.45
C ILE A 89 25.63 -1.64 8.90
N PRO A 90 26.55 -2.58 9.19
CA PRO A 90 27.92 -2.51 8.68
C PRO A 90 28.02 -2.43 7.15
N ARG A 91 27.13 -3.12 6.43
CA ARG A 91 27.06 -3.02 4.96
C ARG A 91 26.77 -1.59 4.49
N TYR A 92 25.83 -0.90 5.16
CA TYR A 92 25.49 0.49 4.80
C TYR A 92 26.55 1.48 5.26
N GLU A 93 27.27 1.20 6.35
CA GLU A 93 28.45 1.95 6.77
C GLU A 93 29.56 1.87 5.73
N GLU A 94 29.83 0.67 5.18
CA GLU A 94 30.78 0.47 4.10
C GLU A 94 30.40 1.23 2.83
N ILE A 95 29.10 1.19 2.43
CA ILE A 95 28.60 1.97 1.30
C ILE A 95 28.84 3.46 1.52
N VAL A 96 28.53 3.96 2.71
CA VAL A 96 28.75 5.38 3.06
C VAL A 96 30.25 5.74 3.05
N ALA A 97 31.12 4.88 3.62
CA ALA A 97 32.58 5.09 3.64
C ALA A 97 33.19 5.14 2.24
N LYS A 98 32.56 4.41 1.28
CA LYS A 98 32.96 4.45 -0.15
C LYS A 98 32.39 5.64 -0.92
N GLY A 99 31.72 6.61 -0.25
CA GLY A 99 31.15 7.79 -0.87
C GLY A 99 29.66 7.64 -1.23
N GLY A 100 29.01 6.54 -0.84
CA GLY A 100 27.60 6.28 -1.11
C GLY A 100 27.35 5.72 -2.52
N TRP A 101 26.25 6.10 -3.11
CA TRP A 101 25.85 5.72 -4.46
C TRP A 101 25.56 6.92 -5.35
N PRO A 102 25.66 6.77 -6.69
CA PRO A 102 25.44 7.88 -7.60
C PRO A 102 23.96 8.31 -7.60
N THR A 103 23.76 9.61 -7.84
CA THR A 103 22.43 10.18 -8.07
C THR A 103 22.01 9.96 -9.52
N VAL A 104 20.87 9.32 -9.73
CA VAL A 104 20.29 9.12 -11.06
C VAL A 104 19.76 10.46 -11.57
N PRO A 105 20.15 10.92 -12.76
CA PRO A 105 19.69 12.19 -13.32
C PRO A 105 18.17 12.25 -13.45
N PRO A 106 17.58 13.45 -13.46
CA PRO A 106 16.15 13.62 -13.70
C PRO A 106 15.73 12.99 -15.03
N VAL A 107 14.67 12.18 -14.97
CA VAL A 107 14.03 11.56 -16.13
C VAL A 107 12.53 11.58 -15.93
N GLU A 108 11.77 11.85 -16.98
CA GLU A 108 10.32 11.77 -16.92
C GLU A 108 9.87 10.31 -16.75
N ARG A 109 10.43 9.43 -17.60
CA ARG A 109 10.06 8.01 -17.60
C ARG A 109 11.16 7.15 -18.25
N LEU A 110 11.60 6.07 -17.57
CA LEU A 110 12.43 5.01 -18.16
C LEU A 110 11.71 3.66 -18.06
N ARG A 111 11.74 2.89 -19.14
CA ARG A 111 11.16 1.55 -19.23
C ARG A 111 11.94 0.68 -20.20
N LEU A 112 11.63 -0.62 -20.21
CA LEU A 112 12.20 -1.60 -21.13
C LEU A 112 12.24 -1.08 -22.58
N GLY A 113 13.39 -1.21 -23.23
CA GLY A 113 13.65 -0.77 -24.60
C GLY A 113 14.08 0.69 -24.74
N ASN A 114 14.01 1.53 -23.71
CA ASN A 114 14.49 2.90 -23.80
C ASN A 114 16.02 2.95 -23.87
N ARG A 115 16.55 3.86 -24.65
CA ARG A 115 17.97 4.25 -24.67
C ARG A 115 18.09 5.64 -24.03
N ASN A 116 18.91 5.76 -22.98
CA ASN A 116 19.01 7.02 -22.25
C ASN A 116 20.37 7.10 -21.50
N PRO A 117 21.08 8.24 -21.49
CA PRO A 117 22.35 8.40 -20.78
C PRO A 117 22.23 8.26 -19.25
N ALA A 118 21.05 8.31 -18.66
CA ALA A 118 20.84 8.02 -17.24
C ALA A 118 20.89 6.52 -16.90
N VAL A 119 20.75 5.61 -17.89
CA VAL A 119 20.70 4.16 -17.66
C VAL A 119 22.00 3.60 -17.09
N PRO A 120 23.21 3.96 -17.57
CA PRO A 120 24.47 3.52 -16.93
C PRO A 120 24.56 3.91 -15.44
N ILE A 121 24.11 5.12 -15.10
CA ILE A 121 24.10 5.61 -13.72
C ILE A 121 23.07 4.84 -12.89
N LEU A 122 21.89 4.57 -13.43
CA LEU A 122 20.87 3.74 -12.80
C LEU A 122 21.38 2.30 -12.53
N ARG A 123 22.11 1.69 -13.48
CA ARG A 123 22.73 0.37 -13.31
C ARG A 123 23.71 0.38 -12.14
N GLN A 124 24.61 1.35 -12.10
CA GLN A 124 25.58 1.52 -11.00
C GLN A 124 24.85 1.73 -9.66
N ARG A 125 23.80 2.58 -9.64
CA ARG A 125 22.98 2.82 -8.43
C ARG A 125 22.36 1.53 -7.90
N LEU A 126 21.77 0.71 -8.78
CA LEU A 126 21.15 -0.56 -8.45
C LEU A 126 22.18 -1.63 -8.04
N ALA A 127 23.37 -1.62 -8.62
CA ALA A 127 24.46 -2.53 -8.25
C ALA A 127 24.97 -2.25 -6.83
N VAL A 128 25.21 -0.99 -6.47
CA VAL A 128 25.67 -0.63 -5.12
C VAL A 128 24.65 -1.04 -4.06
N SER A 129 23.35 -0.90 -4.34
CA SER A 129 22.31 -1.31 -3.40
C SER A 129 21.99 -2.82 -3.41
N GLY A 130 22.54 -3.58 -4.36
CA GLY A 130 22.35 -5.03 -4.47
C GLY A 130 21.07 -5.44 -5.19
N ASP A 131 20.44 -4.52 -5.94
CA ASP A 131 19.26 -4.82 -6.74
C ASP A 131 19.60 -5.45 -8.10
N ILE A 132 20.84 -5.31 -8.57
CA ILE A 132 21.42 -6.01 -9.72
C ILE A 132 22.80 -6.54 -9.34
N ASP A 133 23.15 -7.70 -9.86
CA ASP A 133 24.52 -8.23 -9.71
C ASP A 133 25.52 -7.26 -10.40
N PRO A 134 26.58 -6.80 -9.71
CA PRO A 134 27.58 -5.94 -10.31
C PRO A 134 28.18 -6.50 -11.61
N ALA A 135 28.36 -7.82 -11.72
CA ALA A 135 28.86 -8.47 -12.92
C ALA A 135 27.87 -8.40 -14.10
N ALA A 136 26.56 -8.38 -13.80
CA ALA A 136 25.49 -8.28 -14.80
C ALA A 136 25.05 -6.82 -15.05
N ALA A 137 25.53 -5.86 -14.24
CA ALA A 137 25.11 -4.48 -14.37
C ALA A 137 25.47 -3.86 -15.73
N GLY A 138 26.68 -4.14 -16.25
CA GLY A 138 27.15 -3.55 -17.51
C GLY A 138 27.23 -2.03 -17.49
N ALA A 139 27.61 -1.42 -18.59
CA ALA A 139 27.74 0.03 -18.77
C ALA A 139 26.86 0.59 -19.91
N GLY A 140 25.99 -0.24 -20.51
CA GLY A 140 25.15 0.14 -21.64
C GLY A 140 24.05 1.12 -21.27
N ASP A 141 23.69 1.97 -22.24
CA ASP A 141 22.65 2.99 -22.13
C ASP A 141 21.23 2.49 -22.47
N VAL A 142 21.09 1.18 -22.77
CA VAL A 142 19.80 0.54 -23.05
C VAL A 142 19.18 0.04 -21.74
N TYR A 143 17.95 0.42 -21.48
CA TYR A 143 17.12 -0.14 -20.41
C TYR A 143 16.65 -1.53 -20.85
N ASP A 144 17.42 -2.56 -20.54
CA ASP A 144 17.16 -3.95 -20.87
C ASP A 144 16.36 -4.69 -19.79
N SER A 145 16.13 -5.99 -19.99
CA SER A 145 15.39 -6.83 -19.04
C SER A 145 16.10 -6.99 -17.69
N TYR A 146 17.43 -6.93 -17.64
CA TYR A 146 18.17 -6.99 -16.37
C TYR A 146 17.93 -5.73 -15.52
N VAL A 147 17.92 -4.55 -16.14
CA VAL A 147 17.60 -3.29 -15.47
C VAL A 147 16.13 -3.28 -15.04
N GLU A 148 15.21 -3.73 -15.89
CA GLU A 148 13.79 -3.83 -15.53
C GLU A 148 13.58 -4.73 -14.30
N ALA A 149 14.16 -5.91 -14.29
CA ALA A 149 14.09 -6.83 -13.14
C ALA A 149 14.67 -6.22 -11.87
N ALA A 150 15.80 -5.51 -11.98
CA ALA A 150 16.43 -4.81 -10.86
C ALA A 150 15.54 -3.67 -10.33
N VAL A 151 14.94 -2.87 -11.21
CA VAL A 151 14.00 -1.81 -10.82
C VAL A 151 12.76 -2.41 -10.15
N ARG A 152 12.23 -3.53 -10.61
CA ARG A 152 11.11 -4.22 -9.95
C ARG A 152 11.49 -4.68 -8.53
N ARG A 153 12.69 -5.24 -8.32
CA ARG A 153 13.20 -5.57 -6.97
C ARG A 153 13.31 -4.34 -6.10
N PHE A 154 13.90 -3.28 -6.63
CA PHE A 154 14.00 -1.99 -5.93
C PHE A 154 12.62 -1.45 -5.53
N GLN A 155 11.66 -1.40 -6.45
CA GLN A 155 10.29 -0.94 -6.20
C GLN A 155 9.61 -1.77 -5.10
N ALA A 156 9.72 -3.11 -5.17
CA ALA A 156 9.11 -4.02 -4.19
C ALA A 156 9.60 -3.72 -2.76
N ARG A 157 10.91 -3.62 -2.57
CA ARG A 157 11.49 -3.36 -1.24
C ARG A 157 11.35 -1.90 -0.77
N HIS A 158 10.88 -1.01 -1.63
CA HIS A 158 10.54 0.37 -1.27
C HIS A 158 9.02 0.62 -1.16
N GLY A 159 8.19 -0.42 -1.31
CA GLY A 159 6.73 -0.32 -1.21
C GLY A 159 6.08 0.50 -2.34
N LEU A 160 6.74 0.57 -3.49
CA LEU A 160 6.27 1.22 -4.70
C LEU A 160 5.52 0.24 -5.62
N THR A 161 4.77 0.76 -6.60
CA THR A 161 4.17 -0.06 -7.65
C THR A 161 5.26 -0.81 -8.42
N VAL A 162 5.17 -2.15 -8.48
CA VAL A 162 6.18 -3.02 -9.09
C VAL A 162 5.89 -3.21 -10.59
N ASP A 163 6.12 -2.17 -11.37
CA ASP A 163 5.89 -2.19 -12.83
C ASP A 163 7.18 -2.15 -13.66
N GLY A 164 8.35 -2.01 -13.01
CA GLY A 164 9.64 -1.93 -13.69
C GLY A 164 9.84 -0.61 -14.43
N VAL A 165 9.05 0.42 -14.15
CA VAL A 165 9.17 1.73 -14.80
C VAL A 165 9.67 2.77 -13.81
N VAL A 166 10.79 3.44 -14.12
CA VAL A 166 11.28 4.55 -13.32
C VAL A 166 10.48 5.80 -13.65
N ARG A 167 9.67 6.26 -12.70
CA ARG A 167 8.95 7.54 -12.70
C ARG A 167 9.36 8.34 -11.47
N GLN A 168 8.73 9.47 -11.25
CA GLN A 168 9.05 10.42 -10.18
C GLN A 168 9.22 9.76 -8.79
N GLN A 169 8.31 8.89 -8.34
CA GLN A 169 8.40 8.26 -7.03
C GLN A 169 9.56 7.25 -6.94
N THR A 170 9.76 6.45 -8.00
CA THR A 170 10.90 5.53 -8.07
C THR A 170 12.22 6.30 -8.10
N LEU A 171 12.30 7.37 -8.88
CA LEU A 171 13.49 8.23 -8.96
C LEU A 171 13.79 8.90 -7.62
N LYS A 172 12.78 9.44 -6.95
CA LYS A 172 12.90 10.01 -5.60
C LYS A 172 13.51 8.98 -4.63
N ALA A 173 12.98 7.77 -4.61
CA ALA A 173 13.45 6.70 -3.72
C ALA A 173 14.90 6.26 -4.06
N LEU A 174 15.27 6.18 -5.35
CA LEU A 174 16.64 5.89 -5.82
C LEU A 174 17.64 6.93 -5.34
N ASN A 175 17.23 8.20 -5.31
CA ASN A 175 18.10 9.33 -5.02
C ASN A 175 18.17 9.72 -3.53
N VAL A 176 17.52 8.98 -2.62
CA VAL A 176 17.75 9.18 -1.19
C VAL A 176 19.19 8.81 -0.85
N PRO A 177 19.98 9.70 -0.23
CA PRO A 177 21.40 9.46 0.06
C PRO A 177 21.64 8.22 0.95
N ALA A 178 22.77 7.56 0.77
CA ALA A 178 23.13 6.36 1.56
C ALA A 178 23.23 6.65 3.06
N GLN A 179 23.71 7.85 3.44
CA GLN A 179 23.76 8.32 4.82
C GLN A 179 22.38 8.38 5.47
N VAL A 180 21.36 8.83 4.73
CA VAL A 180 19.97 8.87 5.20
C VAL A 180 19.44 7.46 5.41
N ARG A 181 19.71 6.52 4.48
CA ARG A 181 19.31 5.11 4.61
C ARG A 181 19.99 4.41 5.79
N LEU A 182 21.29 4.67 6.01
CA LEU A 182 22.02 4.20 7.19
C LEU A 182 21.38 4.73 8.49
N ALA A 183 21.08 6.02 8.55
CA ALA A 183 20.44 6.63 9.71
C ALA A 183 19.06 6.05 9.96
N GLN A 184 18.25 5.81 8.91
CA GLN A 184 16.97 5.12 9.02
C GLN A 184 17.11 3.72 9.64
N LEU A 185 18.07 2.91 9.20
CA LEU A 185 18.32 1.58 9.79
C LEU A 185 18.62 1.68 11.29
N ARG A 186 19.54 2.57 11.69
CA ARG A 186 19.92 2.77 13.10
C ARG A 186 18.76 3.17 13.98
N ILE A 187 17.93 4.13 13.55
CA ILE A 187 16.75 4.58 14.28
C ILE A 187 15.73 3.45 14.42
N ASN A 188 15.52 2.69 13.33
CA ASN A 188 14.49 1.66 13.32
C ASN A 188 14.90 0.40 14.09
N VAL A 189 16.18 0.07 14.24
CA VAL A 189 16.61 -0.98 15.17
C VAL A 189 16.12 -0.68 16.59
N VAL A 190 16.26 0.57 17.05
CA VAL A 190 15.77 0.99 18.38
C VAL A 190 14.25 0.85 18.48
N ARG A 191 13.50 1.33 17.46
CA ARG A 191 12.03 1.19 17.41
C ARG A 191 11.60 -0.26 17.45
N LEU A 192 12.18 -1.10 16.60
CA LEU A 192 11.86 -2.52 16.50
C LEU A 192 12.09 -3.24 17.83
N ARG A 193 13.22 -3.01 18.51
CA ARG A 193 13.50 -3.59 19.82
C ARG A 193 12.48 -3.17 20.89
N THR A 194 12.13 -1.88 20.94
CA THR A 194 11.17 -1.35 21.91
C THR A 194 9.76 -1.88 21.67
N LEU A 195 9.33 -1.93 20.38
CA LEU A 195 7.97 -2.29 20.01
C LEU A 195 7.72 -3.80 20.05
N SER A 196 8.75 -4.64 19.87
CA SER A 196 8.60 -6.10 19.82
C SER A 196 8.81 -6.80 21.18
N SER A 197 8.99 -6.07 22.26
CA SER A 197 9.37 -6.63 23.58
C SER A 197 8.28 -7.44 24.29
N ASN A 198 7.00 -7.29 23.97
CA ASN A 198 5.88 -7.98 24.64
C ASN A 198 4.69 -8.19 23.70
N LEU A 199 4.93 -8.80 22.57
CA LEU A 199 3.89 -9.10 21.59
C LEU A 199 3.11 -10.36 21.99
N GLY A 200 1.77 -10.31 21.87
CA GLY A 200 0.91 -11.49 22.06
C GLY A 200 0.98 -12.46 20.89
N GLN A 201 0.31 -13.61 21.03
CA GLN A 201 0.25 -14.62 19.97
C GLN A 201 -0.61 -14.17 18.77
N LYS A 202 -1.79 -13.59 19.04
CA LYS A 202 -2.73 -13.08 18.02
C LYS A 202 -2.77 -11.55 18.11
N LEU A 203 -2.32 -10.84 17.06
CA LEU A 203 -2.26 -9.38 17.06
C LEU A 203 -2.34 -8.81 15.64
N VAL A 204 -2.65 -7.52 15.56
CA VAL A 204 -2.62 -6.73 14.31
C VAL A 204 -1.56 -5.64 14.43
N VAL A 205 -0.70 -5.55 13.44
CA VAL A 205 0.29 -4.48 13.31
C VAL A 205 -0.02 -3.66 12.07
N ALA A 206 -0.21 -2.35 12.23
CA ALA A 206 -0.34 -1.41 11.14
C ALA A 206 0.93 -0.55 11.06
N ASN A 207 1.78 -0.80 10.07
CA ASN A 207 2.96 0.03 9.83
C ASN A 207 2.59 1.23 8.97
N ILE A 208 2.52 2.41 9.58
CA ILE A 208 2.04 3.65 8.96
C ILE A 208 2.87 4.02 7.72
N PRO A 209 4.22 4.14 7.76
CA PRO A 209 5.01 4.51 6.57
C PRO A 209 4.94 3.48 5.44
N ALA A 210 4.68 2.21 5.78
CA ALA A 210 4.47 1.16 4.78
C ALA A 210 3.08 1.21 4.15
N ALA A 211 2.13 1.93 4.79
CA ALA A 211 0.71 1.86 4.48
C ALA A 211 0.25 0.40 4.35
N GLN A 212 0.53 -0.40 5.39
CA GLN A 212 0.32 -1.85 5.43
C GLN A 212 -0.15 -2.30 6.80
N ILE A 213 -1.07 -3.26 6.80
CA ILE A 213 -1.49 -4.01 8.01
C ILE A 213 -1.02 -5.45 7.88
N GLU A 214 -0.56 -6.03 8.98
CA GLU A 214 -0.24 -7.44 9.16
C GLU A 214 -1.16 -8.03 10.23
N ALA A 215 -1.88 -9.09 9.88
CA ALA A 215 -2.54 -9.97 10.84
C ALA A 215 -1.56 -11.07 11.22
N ILE A 216 -1.28 -11.23 12.50
CA ILE A 216 -0.21 -12.09 13.01
C ILE A 216 -0.83 -13.12 13.97
N ASP A 217 -0.49 -14.39 13.76
CA ASP A 217 -0.87 -15.51 14.61
C ASP A 217 0.35 -16.37 14.93
N ASN A 218 0.64 -16.55 16.23
CA ASN A 218 1.78 -17.34 16.72
C ASN A 218 3.12 -16.94 16.06
N GLY A 219 3.36 -15.63 15.90
CA GLY A 219 4.59 -15.09 15.31
C GLY A 219 4.67 -15.19 13.78
N VAL A 220 3.60 -15.65 13.13
CA VAL A 220 3.52 -15.78 11.67
C VAL A 220 2.50 -14.78 11.10
N VAL A 221 2.83 -14.11 10.03
CA VAL A 221 1.89 -13.26 9.30
C VAL A 221 0.93 -14.14 8.51
N VAL A 222 -0.35 -14.14 8.90
CA VAL A 222 -1.42 -14.90 8.23
C VAL A 222 -2.06 -14.14 7.08
N SER A 223 -2.09 -12.81 7.15
CA SER A 223 -2.50 -11.96 6.02
C SER A 223 -1.87 -10.59 6.07
N ARG A 224 -1.69 -9.96 4.89
CA ARG A 224 -1.24 -8.58 4.72
C ARG A 224 -2.24 -7.78 3.91
N HIS A 225 -2.48 -6.56 4.34
CA HIS A 225 -3.44 -5.67 3.69
C HIS A 225 -2.78 -4.32 3.38
N VAL A 226 -2.94 -3.85 2.15
CA VAL A 226 -2.60 -2.48 1.80
C VAL A 226 -3.57 -1.53 2.49
N THR A 227 -3.07 -0.37 2.92
CA THR A 227 -3.91 0.63 3.57
C THR A 227 -3.75 2.01 2.95
N VAL A 228 -4.70 2.90 3.26
CA VAL A 228 -4.56 4.34 3.07
C VAL A 228 -4.56 4.99 4.44
N ALA A 229 -3.44 5.61 4.81
CA ALA A 229 -3.23 6.28 6.08
C ALA A 229 -3.50 7.79 6.01
N GLY A 230 -3.33 8.49 7.12
CA GLY A 230 -3.50 9.94 7.22
C GLY A 230 -2.53 10.73 6.36
N LYS A 231 -2.99 11.84 5.80
CA LYS A 231 -2.10 12.79 5.09
C LYS A 231 -1.20 13.54 6.09
N PRO A 232 -0.07 14.12 5.65
CA PRO A 232 0.92 14.72 6.55
C PRO A 232 0.36 15.75 7.54
N ASP A 233 -0.60 16.57 7.12
CA ASP A 233 -1.27 17.58 7.96
C ASP A 233 -2.38 17.00 8.86
N ARG A 234 -2.71 15.72 8.71
CA ARG A 234 -3.69 14.95 9.50
C ARG A 234 -3.19 13.53 9.72
N ALA A 235 -2.00 13.42 10.30
CA ALA A 235 -1.26 12.18 10.42
C ALA A 235 -2.02 11.11 11.22
N SER A 236 -1.88 9.85 10.81
CA SER A 236 -2.26 8.72 11.66
C SER A 236 -1.36 8.70 12.90
N PRO A 237 -1.93 8.56 14.12
CA PRO A 237 -1.14 8.52 15.35
C PRO A 237 -0.45 7.16 15.53
N ASP A 238 0.68 7.15 16.24
CA ASP A 238 1.22 5.93 16.83
C ASP A 238 0.33 5.57 18.02
N LEU A 239 -0.11 4.32 18.11
CA LEU A 239 -0.95 3.87 19.21
C LEU A 239 -0.82 2.37 19.49
N GLN A 240 -1.14 2.00 20.72
CA GLN A 240 -1.37 0.63 21.14
C GLN A 240 -2.80 0.55 21.69
N SER A 241 -3.56 -0.42 21.24
CA SER A 241 -4.96 -0.61 21.61
C SER A 241 -5.38 -2.07 21.47
N ARG A 242 -6.68 -2.35 21.47
CA ARG A 242 -7.26 -3.67 21.20
C ARG A 242 -8.49 -3.53 20.35
N ILE A 243 -8.59 -4.31 19.28
CA ILE A 243 -9.79 -4.41 18.47
C ILE A 243 -10.85 -5.12 19.30
N VAL A 244 -12.01 -4.51 19.45
CA VAL A 244 -13.09 -5.01 20.32
C VAL A 244 -14.39 -5.33 19.58
N GLU A 245 -14.62 -4.67 18.44
CA GLU A 245 -15.91 -4.73 17.74
C GLU A 245 -15.77 -4.43 16.25
N ILE A 246 -16.60 -5.08 15.46
CA ILE A 246 -16.78 -4.82 14.02
C ILE A 246 -18.19 -4.28 13.82
N ASN A 247 -18.32 -3.14 13.14
CA ASN A 247 -19.62 -2.65 12.70
C ASN A 247 -19.79 -2.91 11.20
N PHE A 248 -20.84 -3.62 10.84
CA PHE A 248 -21.25 -3.87 9.46
C PHE A 248 -22.30 -2.82 9.03
N ASN A 249 -22.21 -2.39 7.78
CA ASN A 249 -23.05 -1.34 7.19
C ASN A 249 -23.21 -0.12 8.12
N PRO A 250 -22.09 0.49 8.55
CA PRO A 250 -22.11 1.50 9.59
C PRO A 250 -22.70 2.82 9.09
N TYR A 251 -23.36 3.55 9.98
CA TYR A 251 -23.47 4.99 9.81
C TYR A 251 -22.10 5.64 10.04
N TRP A 252 -21.79 6.66 9.26
CA TRP A 252 -20.62 7.48 9.53
C TRP A 252 -21.03 8.80 10.21
N THR A 253 -20.68 8.97 11.47
CA THR A 253 -20.76 10.27 12.13
C THR A 253 -19.51 11.06 11.76
N VAL A 254 -19.72 12.18 11.08
CA VAL A 254 -18.61 13.00 10.57
C VAL A 254 -17.92 13.74 11.73
N PRO A 255 -16.61 13.57 11.94
CA PRO A 255 -15.89 14.32 12.97
C PRO A 255 -15.94 15.83 12.73
N VAL A 256 -16.05 16.63 13.80
CA VAL A 256 -16.10 18.10 13.73
C VAL A 256 -14.90 18.68 12.96
N SER A 257 -13.73 18.06 13.07
CA SER A 257 -12.54 18.48 12.31
C SER A 257 -12.74 18.34 10.80
N ILE A 258 -13.45 17.31 10.33
CA ILE A 258 -13.80 17.12 8.91
C ILE A 258 -14.93 18.08 8.52
N VAL A 259 -15.93 18.29 9.39
CA VAL A 259 -16.96 19.32 9.12
C VAL A 259 -16.29 20.67 8.83
N ARG A 260 -15.38 21.10 9.71
CA ARG A 260 -14.71 22.40 9.57
C ARG A 260 -13.78 22.48 8.36
N LYS A 261 -12.95 21.45 8.14
CA LYS A 261 -11.88 21.50 7.14
C LYS A 261 -12.28 21.04 5.75
N ASP A 262 -13.33 20.22 5.65
CA ASP A 262 -13.70 19.59 4.38
C ASP A 262 -15.17 19.86 4.00
N LEU A 263 -16.16 19.71 4.91
CA LEU A 263 -17.57 19.88 4.55
C LEU A 263 -17.95 21.34 4.32
N ILE A 264 -17.54 22.26 5.21
CA ILE A 264 -17.88 23.67 5.05
C ILE A 264 -17.36 24.21 3.72
N PRO A 265 -16.05 24.08 3.35
CA PRO A 265 -15.58 24.51 2.03
C PRO A 265 -16.32 23.81 0.88
N ARG A 266 -16.57 22.51 1.00
CA ARG A 266 -17.28 21.76 -0.05
C ARG A 266 -18.70 22.25 -0.26
N MET A 267 -19.42 22.58 0.80
CA MET A 267 -20.80 23.11 0.71
C MET A 267 -20.88 24.53 0.14
N GLN A 268 -19.80 25.31 0.28
CA GLN A 268 -19.68 26.62 -0.37
C GLN A 268 -19.51 26.48 -1.89
N GLU A 269 -18.80 25.43 -2.35
CA GLU A 269 -18.56 25.14 -3.78
C GLU A 269 -19.72 24.35 -4.40
N GLU A 270 -20.29 23.38 -3.68
CA GLU A 270 -21.29 22.43 -4.14
C GLU A 270 -22.43 22.29 -3.11
N PRO A 271 -23.46 23.18 -3.16
CA PRO A 271 -24.53 23.22 -2.15
C PRO A 271 -25.38 21.95 -1.99
N ASP A 272 -25.41 21.08 -2.98
CA ASP A 272 -26.11 19.80 -2.97
C ASP A 272 -25.22 18.59 -2.55
N TYR A 273 -23.96 18.82 -2.18
CA TYR A 273 -23.00 17.78 -1.82
C TYR A 273 -23.51 16.85 -0.72
N LEU A 274 -24.10 17.39 0.36
CA LEU A 274 -24.63 16.56 1.46
C LEU A 274 -25.76 15.65 1.00
N THR A 275 -26.69 16.16 0.21
CA THR A 275 -27.82 15.41 -0.35
C THR A 275 -27.34 14.29 -1.28
N LYS A 276 -26.43 14.59 -2.21
CA LYS A 276 -25.84 13.62 -3.13
C LYS A 276 -25.09 12.50 -2.41
N ASN A 277 -24.48 12.81 -1.26
CA ASN A 277 -23.72 11.85 -0.48
C ASN A 277 -24.49 11.26 0.70
N HIS A 278 -25.80 11.47 0.78
CA HIS A 278 -26.69 10.95 1.83
C HIS A 278 -26.19 11.31 3.25
N ILE A 279 -25.74 12.55 3.42
CA ILE A 279 -25.27 13.07 4.71
C ILE A 279 -26.38 13.95 5.30
N ARG A 280 -26.95 13.50 6.42
CA ARG A 280 -27.99 14.23 7.16
C ARG A 280 -27.38 15.15 8.19
N ILE A 281 -28.04 16.29 8.44
CA ILE A 281 -27.66 17.27 9.47
C ILE A 281 -28.64 17.11 10.62
N LEU A 282 -28.15 16.94 11.84
CA LEU A 282 -28.96 16.76 13.04
C LEU A 282 -28.59 17.84 14.06
N ASP A 283 -29.60 18.50 14.62
CA ASP A 283 -29.42 19.44 15.72
C ASP A 283 -29.13 18.73 17.07
N GLY A 284 -28.99 19.48 18.16
CA GLY A 284 -28.72 18.93 19.49
C GLY A 284 -29.88 18.10 20.05
N ARG A 285 -31.09 18.20 19.49
CA ARG A 285 -32.27 17.43 19.86
C ARG A 285 -32.49 16.20 18.97
N GLY A 286 -31.67 16.06 17.91
CA GLY A 286 -31.80 15.00 16.93
C GLY A 286 -32.76 15.30 15.79
N THR A 287 -33.26 16.55 15.67
CA THR A 287 -34.12 16.99 14.56
C THR A 287 -33.26 17.15 13.31
N GLU A 288 -33.73 16.64 12.17
CA GLU A 288 -33.06 16.76 10.90
C GLU A 288 -33.28 18.16 10.29
N LEU A 289 -32.16 18.77 9.87
CA LEU A 289 -32.14 20.09 9.25
C LEU A 289 -31.81 19.97 7.76
N GLN A 290 -32.37 20.91 6.98
CA GLN A 290 -32.00 21.02 5.57
C GLN A 290 -30.70 21.81 5.39
N PRO A 291 -29.86 21.51 4.37
CA PRO A 291 -28.63 22.26 4.11
C PRO A 291 -28.83 23.77 3.95
N THR A 292 -29.99 24.20 3.45
CA THR A 292 -30.38 25.60 3.27
C THR A 292 -30.63 26.36 4.57
N GLN A 293 -30.79 25.66 5.69
CA GLN A 293 -30.99 26.25 7.01
C GLN A 293 -29.68 26.60 7.72
N ILE A 294 -28.54 26.23 7.13
CA ILE A 294 -27.20 26.40 7.72
C ILE A 294 -26.46 27.51 7.00
N ASN A 295 -25.83 28.40 7.76
CA ASN A 295 -24.91 29.39 7.21
C ASN A 295 -23.51 28.78 6.98
N TRP A 296 -23.26 28.32 5.76
CA TRP A 296 -21.96 27.70 5.38
C TRP A 296 -20.80 28.70 5.28
N TYR A 297 -21.06 30.03 5.34
CA TYR A 297 -20.03 31.06 5.36
C TYR A 297 -19.63 31.48 6.79
N SER A 298 -20.07 30.69 7.78
CA SER A 298 -19.72 30.86 9.19
C SER A 298 -19.26 29.52 9.80
N ASN A 299 -18.87 29.54 11.08
CA ASN A 299 -18.58 28.31 11.84
C ASN A 299 -19.83 27.63 12.42
N GLU A 300 -21.04 28.05 12.05
CA GLU A 300 -22.30 27.53 12.59
C GLU A 300 -22.39 26.02 12.42
N ALA A 301 -22.02 25.48 11.26
CA ALA A 301 -22.11 24.07 10.92
C ALA A 301 -21.39 23.15 11.93
N VAL A 302 -20.36 23.61 12.66
CA VAL A 302 -19.65 22.78 13.65
C VAL A 302 -20.48 22.45 14.89
N ASN A 303 -21.61 23.15 15.08
CA ASN A 303 -22.53 22.92 16.20
C ASN A 303 -23.54 21.80 15.93
N TYR A 304 -23.60 21.31 14.68
CA TYR A 304 -24.50 20.26 14.27
C TYR A 304 -23.78 18.92 14.13
N ARG A 305 -24.54 17.84 14.21
CA ARG A 305 -24.05 16.50 13.98
C ARG A 305 -24.37 16.05 12.54
N PHE A 306 -23.32 15.70 11.79
CA PHE A 306 -23.44 15.16 10.45
C PHE A 306 -23.38 13.65 10.48
N LYS A 307 -24.31 12.98 9.80
CA LYS A 307 -24.43 11.51 9.81
C LYS A 307 -24.69 11.01 8.40
N GLN A 308 -23.75 10.27 7.83
CA GLN A 308 -23.90 9.61 6.54
C GLN A 308 -24.58 8.26 6.71
N ASP A 309 -25.53 7.98 5.83
CA ASP A 309 -26.27 6.72 5.84
C ASP A 309 -25.41 5.54 5.35
N PRO A 310 -25.74 4.28 5.74
CA PRO A 310 -25.13 3.09 5.16
C PRO A 310 -25.37 3.00 3.65
N GLY A 311 -24.43 2.42 2.93
CA GLY A 311 -24.52 2.21 1.48
C GLY A 311 -23.16 2.20 0.81
N ASP A 312 -23.14 1.93 -0.50
CA ASP A 312 -21.91 1.87 -1.30
C ASP A 312 -21.19 3.22 -1.40
N PHE A 313 -21.91 4.30 -1.18
CA PHE A 313 -21.40 5.68 -1.12
C PHE A 313 -20.79 6.06 0.24
N ASN A 314 -21.03 5.26 1.30
CA ASN A 314 -20.57 5.60 2.64
C ASN A 314 -19.05 5.66 2.72
N SER A 315 -18.51 6.72 3.30
CA SER A 315 -17.09 6.96 3.43
C SER A 315 -16.35 5.86 4.19
N LEU A 316 -17.04 5.10 5.06
CA LEU A 316 -16.51 3.96 5.78
C LEU A 316 -16.68 2.64 5.02
N GLY A 317 -17.27 2.66 3.80
CA GLY A 317 -17.65 1.45 3.09
C GLY A 317 -18.60 0.58 3.90
N SER A 318 -18.48 -0.74 3.77
CA SER A 318 -19.36 -1.71 4.42
C SER A 318 -18.91 -2.15 5.82
N ILE A 319 -17.71 -1.78 6.26
CA ILE A 319 -17.11 -2.27 7.52
C ILE A 319 -16.32 -1.18 8.23
N ARG A 320 -16.56 -1.08 9.55
CA ARG A 320 -15.71 -0.34 10.47
C ARG A 320 -15.18 -1.30 11.55
N ILE A 321 -13.89 -1.22 11.85
CA ILE A 321 -13.19 -1.99 12.88
C ILE A 321 -12.88 -1.05 14.04
N ASN A 322 -13.48 -1.31 15.21
CA ASN A 322 -13.42 -0.44 16.36
C ASN A 322 -12.40 -0.88 17.39
N PHE A 323 -11.73 0.10 17.98
CA PHE A 323 -10.86 -0.02 19.13
C PHE A 323 -10.87 1.30 19.92
N PRO A 324 -10.63 1.28 21.23
CA PRO A 324 -10.46 2.50 22.02
C PRO A 324 -9.30 3.35 21.49
N SER A 325 -9.55 4.64 21.23
CA SER A 325 -8.54 5.58 20.77
C SER A 325 -8.84 6.97 21.32
N LYS A 326 -7.84 7.60 21.95
CA LYS A 326 -7.92 9.00 22.40
C LYS A 326 -7.99 9.98 21.22
N ASP A 327 -7.48 9.56 20.07
CA ASP A 327 -7.43 10.37 18.84
C ASP A 327 -8.69 10.20 17.98
N GLY A 328 -9.66 9.37 18.41
CA GLY A 328 -10.91 9.13 17.69
C GLY A 328 -10.74 8.43 16.33
N VAL A 329 -9.60 7.75 16.12
CA VAL A 329 -9.31 7.04 14.88
C VAL A 329 -9.78 5.58 14.92
N TYR A 330 -10.00 4.98 13.76
CA TYR A 330 -10.43 3.58 13.57
C TYR A 330 -9.90 3.05 12.23
N MET A 331 -10.05 1.74 11.99
CA MET A 331 -9.84 1.14 10.66
C MET A 331 -11.19 0.93 9.98
N HIS A 332 -11.23 1.02 8.64
CA HIS A 332 -12.49 0.87 7.92
C HIS A 332 -12.30 0.50 6.45
N ASP A 333 -13.37 0.09 5.83
CA ASP A 333 -13.50 -0.06 4.39
C ASP A 333 -13.58 1.31 3.69
N THR A 334 -13.68 1.34 2.36
CA THR A 334 -13.83 2.58 1.58
C THR A 334 -14.44 2.30 0.21
N PRO A 335 -15.26 3.20 -0.36
CA PRO A 335 -15.65 3.14 -1.76
C PRO A 335 -14.49 3.47 -2.72
N SER A 336 -13.49 4.22 -2.28
CA SER A 336 -12.34 4.67 -3.10
C SER A 336 -11.25 3.60 -3.19
N LYS A 337 -11.56 2.44 -3.80
CA LYS A 337 -10.66 1.28 -3.88
C LYS A 337 -9.42 1.52 -4.74
N ASN A 338 -9.50 2.43 -5.73
CA ASN A 338 -8.38 2.81 -6.60
C ASN A 338 -7.17 3.34 -5.83
N LEU A 339 -7.37 3.96 -4.67
CA LEU A 339 -6.30 4.54 -3.84
C LEU A 339 -5.31 3.48 -3.33
N PHE A 340 -5.74 2.22 -3.17
CA PHE A 340 -4.84 1.15 -2.73
C PHE A 340 -3.74 0.81 -3.74
N GLY A 341 -3.94 1.12 -5.03
CA GLY A 341 -2.96 0.89 -6.09
C GLY A 341 -1.98 2.05 -6.33
N GLU A 342 -2.07 3.12 -5.55
CA GLU A 342 -1.19 4.29 -5.70
C GLU A 342 0.13 4.09 -4.94
N ASP A 343 1.22 4.71 -5.43
CA ASP A 343 2.50 4.75 -4.72
C ASP A 343 2.41 5.62 -3.46
N PHE A 344 1.62 6.71 -3.53
CA PHE A 344 1.33 7.59 -2.40
C PHE A 344 -0.04 7.25 -1.81
N ARG A 345 -0.07 6.70 -0.61
CA ARG A 345 -1.29 6.22 0.06
C ARG A 345 -1.59 6.93 1.38
N PHE A 346 -1.40 8.25 1.40
CA PHE A 346 -1.61 9.09 2.59
C PHE A 346 -2.64 10.16 2.29
N HIS A 347 -3.94 9.76 2.28
CA HIS A 347 -5.06 10.59 1.85
C HIS A 347 -6.16 10.74 2.91
N SER A 348 -6.09 9.99 4.01
CA SER A 348 -7.14 10.03 5.03
C SER A 348 -6.96 11.20 6.01
N SER A 349 -7.92 11.38 6.89
CA SER A 349 -7.85 12.35 8.01
C SER A 349 -7.42 11.69 9.32
N GLY A 350 -6.55 10.66 9.27
CA GLY A 350 -5.99 9.98 10.41
C GLY A 350 -6.40 8.51 10.56
N CYS A 351 -7.61 8.13 10.14
CA CYS A 351 -8.07 6.74 10.11
C CYS A 351 -7.32 5.92 9.05
N MET A 352 -7.38 4.58 9.13
CA MET A 352 -6.80 3.69 8.10
C MET A 352 -7.90 3.00 7.29
N ARG A 353 -7.88 3.22 5.97
CA ARG A 353 -8.69 2.46 5.02
C ARG A 353 -7.98 1.15 4.72
N VAL A 354 -8.71 0.03 4.70
CA VAL A 354 -8.12 -1.31 4.60
C VAL A 354 -8.58 -2.01 3.32
N GLN A 355 -7.61 -2.43 2.50
CA GLN A 355 -7.88 -3.27 1.34
C GLN A 355 -8.24 -4.68 1.79
N ASN A 356 -9.18 -5.34 1.08
CA ASN A 356 -9.63 -6.70 1.40
C ASN A 356 -10.05 -6.86 2.88
N VAL A 357 -10.71 -5.83 3.42
CA VAL A 357 -11.08 -5.73 4.84
C VAL A 357 -11.90 -6.93 5.33
N ARG A 358 -12.69 -7.59 4.45
CA ARG A 358 -13.46 -8.79 4.79
C ARG A 358 -12.58 -9.98 5.17
N GLU A 359 -11.40 -10.10 4.56
CA GLU A 359 -10.43 -11.14 4.91
C GLU A 359 -9.89 -10.93 6.32
N LEU A 360 -9.48 -9.69 6.64
CA LEU A 360 -9.05 -9.32 7.98
C LEU A 360 -10.16 -9.56 9.02
N VAL A 361 -11.40 -9.14 8.72
CA VAL A 361 -12.53 -9.28 9.63
C VAL A 361 -12.91 -10.76 9.83
N ASN A 362 -12.86 -11.58 8.78
CA ASN A 362 -13.09 -13.02 8.91
C ASN A 362 -12.08 -13.68 9.88
N TRP A 363 -10.80 -13.29 9.80
CA TRP A 363 -9.79 -13.78 10.74
C TRP A 363 -9.99 -13.22 12.16
N LEU A 364 -10.36 -11.94 12.31
CA LEU A 364 -10.65 -11.33 13.61
C LEU A 364 -11.81 -12.01 14.34
N LEU A 365 -12.85 -12.41 13.59
CA LEU A 365 -14.08 -13.02 14.12
C LEU A 365 -14.01 -14.55 14.16
N ALA A 366 -12.90 -15.19 13.76
CA ALA A 366 -12.80 -16.64 13.66
C ALA A 366 -13.19 -17.39 14.97
N ASP A 367 -12.87 -16.79 16.12
CA ASP A 367 -13.17 -17.34 17.45
C ASP A 367 -14.51 -16.82 18.03
N THR A 368 -15.29 -16.05 17.24
CA THR A 368 -16.54 -15.44 17.68
C THR A 368 -17.72 -16.27 17.19
N PRO A 369 -18.51 -16.90 18.07
CA PRO A 369 -19.64 -17.73 17.66
C PRO A 369 -20.64 -16.99 16.78
N GLY A 370 -21.16 -17.67 15.76
CA GLY A 370 -22.16 -17.12 14.82
C GLY A 370 -21.58 -16.24 13.72
N TRP A 371 -20.25 -16.20 13.57
CA TRP A 371 -19.59 -15.45 12.51
C TRP A 371 -18.68 -16.36 11.68
N SER A 372 -19.08 -16.59 10.45
CA SER A 372 -18.27 -17.21 9.39
C SER A 372 -18.14 -16.23 8.23
N ARG A 373 -17.34 -16.57 7.24
CA ARG A 373 -17.25 -15.79 6.00
C ARG A 373 -18.61 -15.63 5.32
N ALA A 374 -19.44 -16.66 5.36
CA ALA A 374 -20.78 -16.63 4.76
C ALA A 374 -21.71 -15.65 5.48
N GLU A 375 -21.72 -15.65 6.84
CA GLU A 375 -22.48 -14.69 7.64
C GLU A 375 -22.01 -13.26 7.41
N ILE A 376 -20.69 -13.01 7.34
CA ILE A 376 -20.11 -11.71 7.04
C ILE A 376 -20.61 -11.19 5.68
N ASP A 377 -20.52 -12.02 4.64
CA ASP A 377 -20.93 -11.65 3.28
C ASP A 377 -22.47 -11.45 3.21
N ALA A 378 -23.25 -12.27 3.93
CA ALA A 378 -24.71 -12.14 4.00
C ALA A 378 -25.15 -10.82 4.66
N VAL A 379 -24.55 -10.45 5.80
CA VAL A 379 -24.86 -9.18 6.49
C VAL A 379 -24.46 -7.98 5.63
N ILE A 380 -23.32 -8.00 4.98
CA ILE A 380 -22.91 -6.91 4.10
C ILE A 380 -23.92 -6.78 2.94
N LYS A 381 -24.30 -7.88 2.32
CA LYS A 381 -25.24 -7.91 1.19
C LYS A 381 -26.65 -7.44 1.58
N SER A 382 -27.08 -7.71 2.80
CA SER A 382 -28.42 -7.31 3.28
C SER A 382 -28.55 -5.79 3.45
N GLY A 383 -27.43 -5.05 3.60
CA GLY A 383 -27.43 -3.64 3.96
C GLY A 383 -27.86 -3.37 5.42
N GLU A 384 -28.21 -4.42 6.17
CA GLU A 384 -28.60 -4.30 7.58
C GLU A 384 -27.42 -3.87 8.43
N ARG A 385 -27.63 -2.90 9.30
CA ARG A 385 -26.63 -2.51 10.30
C ARG A 385 -26.54 -3.60 11.37
N LYS A 386 -25.33 -4.16 11.54
CA LYS A 386 -25.08 -5.16 12.57
C LYS A 386 -23.73 -4.95 13.20
N ASP A 387 -23.66 -5.08 14.53
CA ASP A 387 -22.43 -4.95 15.28
C ASP A 387 -22.01 -6.36 15.79
N ALA A 388 -20.73 -6.70 15.62
CA ALA A 388 -20.14 -7.96 16.08
C ALA A 388 -19.04 -7.66 17.08
N ARG A 389 -19.30 -7.95 18.36
CA ARG A 389 -18.29 -7.87 19.40
C ARG A 389 -17.39 -9.10 19.34
N LEU A 390 -16.07 -8.90 19.34
CA LEU A 390 -15.12 -10.01 19.34
C LEU A 390 -15.23 -10.81 20.66
N ALA A 391 -15.17 -12.15 20.58
CA ALA A 391 -15.14 -13.02 21.75
C ALA A 391 -13.91 -12.70 22.63
N SER A 392 -12.79 -12.37 22.02
CA SER A 392 -11.58 -11.90 22.71
C SER A 392 -11.01 -10.68 21.98
N PRO A 393 -10.76 -9.57 22.70
CA PRO A 393 -10.12 -8.39 22.11
C PRO A 393 -8.74 -8.71 21.54
N VAL A 394 -8.47 -8.31 20.28
CA VAL A 394 -7.20 -8.56 19.58
C VAL A 394 -6.28 -7.35 19.74
N PRO A 395 -5.06 -7.50 20.28
CA PRO A 395 -4.07 -6.42 20.37
C PRO A 395 -3.82 -5.77 19.03
N LEU A 396 -3.73 -4.43 19.03
CA LEU A 396 -3.51 -3.59 17.87
C LEU A 396 -2.36 -2.63 18.12
N TYR A 397 -1.41 -2.60 17.18
CA TYR A 397 -0.27 -1.70 17.20
C TYR A 397 -0.25 -0.89 15.90
N TRP A 398 -0.41 0.44 16.00
CA TRP A 398 -0.08 1.34 14.91
C TRP A 398 1.31 1.88 15.15
N VAL A 399 2.24 1.59 14.25
CA VAL A 399 3.66 1.83 14.43
C VAL A 399 4.25 2.64 13.28
N TYR A 400 5.40 3.26 13.54
CA TYR A 400 6.13 4.06 12.56
C TYR A 400 7.52 3.46 12.32
N VAL A 401 7.60 2.47 11.42
CA VAL A 401 8.84 1.78 11.04
C VAL A 401 9.15 2.09 9.58
N THR A 402 10.23 2.86 9.35
CA THR A 402 10.62 3.34 8.02
C THR A 402 11.71 2.48 7.37
N ALA A 403 12.41 1.63 8.14
CA ALA A 403 13.39 0.69 7.61
C ALA A 403 13.46 -0.57 8.46
N TRP A 404 13.55 -1.73 7.81
CA TRP A 404 13.78 -3.04 8.44
C TRP A 404 14.38 -4.03 7.44
N VAL A 405 14.91 -5.13 7.94
CA VAL A 405 15.44 -6.21 7.10
C VAL A 405 14.62 -7.47 7.37
N THR A 406 14.11 -8.06 6.30
CA THR A 406 13.39 -9.33 6.37
C THR A 406 14.34 -10.51 6.59
N PRO A 407 13.89 -11.66 7.09
CA PRO A 407 14.76 -12.80 7.41
C PRO A 407 15.56 -13.35 6.22
N ASP A 408 15.04 -13.18 5.01
CA ASP A 408 15.71 -13.50 3.74
C ASP A 408 16.74 -12.45 3.31
N GLY A 409 17.05 -11.46 4.18
CA GLY A 409 18.08 -10.46 3.96
C GLY A 409 17.69 -9.31 3.05
N VAL A 410 16.38 -9.14 2.76
CA VAL A 410 15.90 -8.02 1.95
C VAL A 410 15.70 -6.77 2.81
N VAL A 411 16.47 -5.73 2.50
CA VAL A 411 16.35 -4.44 3.20
C VAL A 411 15.17 -3.65 2.68
N GLN A 412 14.23 -3.37 3.53
CA GLN A 412 13.01 -2.61 3.25
C GLN A 412 13.20 -1.15 3.66
N PHE A 413 12.74 -0.21 2.83
CA PHE A 413 12.69 1.21 3.16
C PHE A 413 11.33 1.80 2.83
N ARG A 414 10.90 2.77 3.62
CA ARG A 414 9.72 3.61 3.37
C ARG A 414 10.10 5.07 3.53
N ASP A 415 9.35 5.95 2.90
CA ASP A 415 9.50 7.39 3.11
C ASP A 415 9.13 7.75 4.55
N ASP A 416 9.89 8.65 5.15
CA ASP A 416 9.56 9.27 6.44
C ASP A 416 8.49 10.35 6.23
N ILE A 417 7.27 9.89 5.91
CA ILE A 417 6.16 10.73 5.43
C ILE A 417 5.71 11.79 6.45
N TYR A 418 5.93 11.55 7.74
CA TYR A 418 5.58 12.46 8.83
C TYR A 418 6.80 13.10 9.49
N SER A 419 8.00 12.95 8.90
CA SER A 419 9.26 13.52 9.41
C SER A 419 9.57 13.11 10.87
N ARG A 420 9.31 11.84 11.23
CA ARG A 420 9.52 11.31 12.59
C ARG A 420 10.86 10.63 12.78
N ASP A 421 11.68 10.49 11.74
CA ASP A 421 13.04 9.95 11.85
C ASP A 421 14.03 11.00 12.36
N GLY A 422 13.64 12.27 12.48
CA GLY A 422 14.51 13.35 12.92
C GLY A 422 15.65 13.64 11.94
N LEU A 423 15.59 13.09 10.72
CA LEU A 423 16.57 13.31 9.68
C LEU A 423 16.19 14.60 8.94
N ALA A 424 17.06 15.60 8.96
CA ALA A 424 16.85 16.82 8.18
C ALA A 424 16.55 16.44 6.74
N ALA A 425 15.48 17.01 6.17
CA ALA A 425 15.10 16.79 4.79
C ALA A 425 16.28 17.20 3.88
N SER A 426 17.08 16.22 3.46
CA SER A 426 18.18 16.40 2.49
C SER A 426 17.63 16.47 1.06
N THR A 427 16.47 17.10 0.89
CA THR A 427 15.88 17.36 -0.43
C THR A 427 15.73 18.85 -0.57
N GLY A 428 16.63 19.47 -1.34
CA GLY A 428 16.40 20.79 -1.92
C GLY A 428 15.13 20.76 -2.78
N GLY A 429 14.02 20.94 -2.14
CA GLY A 429 12.73 21.28 -2.75
C GLY A 429 12.48 22.73 -2.42
N THR A 430 12.81 23.63 -3.33
CA THR A 430 12.35 25.01 -3.34
C THR A 430 10.86 25.04 -3.03
N ARG A 431 10.53 25.72 -1.91
CA ARG A 431 9.17 26.21 -1.68
C ARG A 431 8.88 27.21 -2.79
N GLY A 432 8.01 26.86 -3.71
CA GLY A 432 7.34 27.73 -4.65
C GLY A 432 5.87 27.78 -4.31
#